data_0c5b9cf2e8021092cd074b6569d2ed85
#
_entry.id   0c5b9cf2e8021092cd074b6569d2ed85
#
_cell.length_a   1.000
_cell.length_b   1.000
_cell.length_c   1.000
_cell.angle_alpha   90.00
_cell.angle_beta   90.00
_cell.angle_gamma   90.00
#
_symmetry.space_group_name_H-M   'P 1'
#
loop_
_entity.id
_entity.type
_entity.pdbx_description
1 polymer ?
#
loop_
_entity_poly.entity_id
_entity_poly.type
_entity_poly.pdbx_seq_one_letter_code
_entity_poly.pdbx_strand_id
1 'polypeptide(L)'
;MCGGEEMKENVFERMERIDGQRKISDFIVKQKQDYEFKVKYATIRAREFAEECDRRELSYHVSVGGLDSITLFIFLKSIGIRAPGISVSYLEDSSIQKIHKELGIERLKPSVRYIDSAGKEHRWTKQDIIQEFGFPVLSKEIAAKIELLANPTEKNKTVRH
;
A
#
# COMPACT_ATOMS: atom_id res chain seq x y z
N MET A 1 8.37 44.75 -14.03
CA MET A 1 7.61 44.12 -12.91
C MET A 1 7.58 42.63 -13.21
N CYS A 2 8.49 41.87 -12.60
CA CYS A 2 8.52 40.41 -12.73
C CYS A 2 7.77 39.83 -11.54
N GLY A 3 6.54 39.32 -11.81
CA GLY A 3 5.80 38.56 -10.84
C GLY A 3 6.44 37.20 -10.69
N GLY A 4 7.06 36.96 -9.54
CA GLY A 4 7.52 35.64 -9.17
C GLY A 4 6.29 34.77 -8.85
N GLU A 5 6.04 33.75 -9.64
CA GLU A 5 5.15 32.66 -9.27
C GLU A 5 5.78 31.93 -8.06
N GLU A 6 5.23 32.16 -6.87
CA GLU A 6 5.47 31.27 -5.72
C GLU A 6 4.95 29.87 -6.09
N MET A 7 5.84 28.97 -6.49
CA MET A 7 5.52 27.55 -6.62
C MET A 7 5.01 27.07 -5.27
N LYS A 8 3.73 26.72 -5.20
CA LYS A 8 3.13 26.10 -4.02
C LYS A 8 3.85 24.78 -3.79
N GLU A 9 4.70 24.78 -2.75
CA GLU A 9 5.45 23.60 -2.32
C GLU A 9 4.50 22.43 -2.08
N ASN A 10 4.76 21.28 -2.71
CA ASN A 10 3.97 20.09 -2.55
C ASN A 10 4.03 19.64 -1.08
N VAL A 11 2.90 19.26 -0.51
CA VAL A 11 2.79 18.83 0.90
C VAL A 11 3.78 17.68 1.20
N PHE A 12 4.07 16.82 0.24
CA PHE A 12 5.06 15.73 0.37
C PHE A 12 6.50 16.27 0.42
N GLU A 13 6.86 17.23 -0.41
CA GLU A 13 8.18 17.88 -0.40
C GLU A 13 8.41 18.66 0.90
N ARG A 14 7.35 19.29 1.42
CA ARG A 14 7.37 19.94 2.72
C ARG A 14 7.56 18.96 3.88
N MET A 15 6.96 17.75 3.79
CA MET A 15 7.17 16.68 4.77
C MET A 15 8.58 16.08 4.69
N GLU A 16 9.20 15.99 3.52
CA GLU A 16 10.57 15.51 3.35
C GLU A 16 11.61 16.52 3.86
N ARG A 17 11.35 17.80 3.70
CA ARG A 17 12.27 18.88 4.11
C ARG A 17 12.23 19.17 5.61
N ILE A 18 11.10 18.89 6.28
CA ILE A 18 10.98 19.00 7.73
C ILE A 18 11.55 17.75 8.38
N ASP A 19 12.84 17.73 8.59
CA ASP A 19 13.57 16.95 9.58
C ASP A 19 13.76 15.44 9.37
N GLY A 20 14.60 15.05 8.43
CA GLY A 20 15.15 13.69 8.42
C GLY A 20 15.78 13.27 9.75
N GLN A 21 16.50 14.17 10.43
CA GLN A 21 17.14 13.88 11.71
C GLN A 21 16.14 13.83 12.89
N ARG A 22 15.15 14.72 12.93
CA ARG A 22 14.10 14.72 13.96
C ARG A 22 13.20 13.50 13.85
N LYS A 23 12.85 13.09 12.64
CA LYS A 23 12.06 11.87 12.38
C LYS A 23 12.77 10.61 12.89
N ILE A 24 14.07 10.50 12.71
CA ILE A 24 14.85 9.34 13.17
C ILE A 24 14.90 9.31 14.71
N SER A 25 15.16 10.43 15.38
CA SER A 25 15.18 10.48 16.84
C SER A 25 13.81 10.18 17.45
N ASP A 26 12.74 10.76 16.91
CA ASP A 26 11.37 10.51 17.35
C ASP A 26 10.96 9.05 17.14
N PHE A 27 11.36 8.45 16.03
CA PHE A 27 11.13 7.04 15.75
C PHE A 27 11.84 6.13 16.77
N ILE A 28 13.12 6.41 17.07
CA ILE A 28 13.90 5.65 18.07
C ILE A 28 13.27 5.78 19.45
N VAL A 29 12.83 6.98 19.84
CA VAL A 29 12.15 7.20 21.11
C VAL A 29 10.85 6.40 21.18
N LYS A 30 10.04 6.43 20.13
CA LYS A 30 8.79 5.65 20.07
C LYS A 30 9.04 4.13 20.06
N GLN A 31 10.09 3.67 19.39
CA GLN A 31 10.46 2.25 19.40
C GLN A 31 10.87 1.74 20.79
N LYS A 32 11.50 2.59 21.60
CA LYS A 32 11.94 2.24 22.97
C LYS A 32 10.81 2.23 24.00
N GLN A 33 9.62 2.76 23.65
CA GLN A 33 8.47 2.74 24.56
C GLN A 33 7.98 1.30 24.81
N ASP A 34 7.30 1.10 25.91
CA ASP A 34 6.70 -0.17 26.25
C ASP A 34 5.56 -0.56 25.29
N TYR A 35 5.13 -1.81 25.36
CA TYR A 35 4.08 -2.32 24.47
C TYR A 35 2.74 -1.61 24.68
N GLU A 36 2.38 -1.32 25.94
CA GLU A 36 1.11 -0.63 26.24
C GLU A 36 1.06 0.76 25.65
N PHE A 37 2.16 1.50 25.75
CA PHE A 37 2.27 2.81 25.11
C PHE A 37 2.08 2.71 23.60
N LYS A 38 2.73 1.74 22.95
CA LYS A 38 2.61 1.52 21.50
C LYS A 38 1.18 1.21 21.08
N VAL A 39 0.48 0.36 21.84
CA VAL A 39 -0.94 0.04 21.59
C VAL A 39 -1.82 1.27 21.77
N LYS A 40 -1.65 2.04 22.84
CA LYS A 40 -2.40 3.28 23.07
C LYS A 40 -2.16 4.30 21.96
N TYR A 41 -0.89 4.48 21.57
CA TYR A 41 -0.55 5.39 20.48
C TYR A 41 -1.17 4.95 19.14
N ALA A 42 -1.08 3.66 18.79
CA ALA A 42 -1.71 3.11 17.60
C ALA A 42 -3.24 3.30 17.63
N THR A 43 -3.86 3.11 18.80
CA THR A 43 -5.31 3.32 18.98
C THR A 43 -5.71 4.78 18.70
N ILE A 44 -4.96 5.73 19.22
CA ILE A 44 -5.22 7.16 18.99
C ILE A 44 -5.11 7.47 17.49
N ARG A 45 -4.03 7.05 16.86
CA ARG A 45 -3.80 7.30 15.42
C ARG A 45 -4.87 6.67 14.53
N ALA A 46 -5.31 5.46 14.88
CA ALA A 46 -6.36 4.78 14.13
C ALA A 46 -7.72 5.51 14.25
N ARG A 47 -8.04 6.03 15.43
CA ARG A 47 -9.27 6.82 15.64
C ARG A 47 -9.21 8.15 14.93
N GLU A 48 -8.12 8.90 15.05
CA GLU A 48 -7.91 10.15 14.33
C GLU A 48 -8.08 9.97 12.82
N PHE A 49 -7.54 8.87 12.27
CA PHE A 49 -7.71 8.54 10.84
C PHE A 49 -9.17 8.27 10.48
N ALA A 50 -9.87 7.46 11.27
CA ALA A 50 -11.28 7.14 11.03
C ALA A 50 -12.16 8.39 11.11
N GLU A 51 -11.98 9.23 12.14
CA GLU A 51 -12.68 10.51 12.31
C GLU A 51 -12.43 11.47 11.14
N GLU A 52 -11.19 11.53 10.66
CA GLU A 52 -10.84 12.35 9.51
C GLU A 52 -11.48 11.85 8.21
N CYS A 53 -11.55 10.52 8.01
CA CYS A 53 -12.28 9.93 6.89
C CYS A 53 -13.78 10.26 6.97
N ASP A 54 -14.39 10.09 8.15
CA ASP A 54 -15.80 10.40 8.36
C ASP A 54 -16.10 11.89 8.11
N ARG A 55 -15.22 12.78 8.59
CA ARG A 55 -15.33 14.23 8.37
C ARG A 55 -15.26 14.63 6.90
N ARG A 56 -14.51 13.86 6.09
CA ARG A 56 -14.36 14.08 4.66
C ARG A 56 -15.31 13.24 3.80
N GLU A 57 -16.20 12.48 4.42
CA GLU A 57 -17.09 11.55 3.73
C GLU A 57 -16.35 10.53 2.85
N LEU A 58 -15.16 10.09 3.31
CA LEU A 58 -14.32 9.11 2.62
C LEU A 58 -14.57 7.70 3.16
N SER A 59 -14.74 6.75 2.27
CA SER A 59 -14.70 5.33 2.62
C SER A 59 -13.26 4.85 2.73
N TYR A 60 -13.01 3.92 3.67
CA TYR A 60 -11.70 3.31 3.87
C TYR A 60 -11.83 1.81 4.08
N HIS A 61 -10.75 1.09 3.80
CA HIS A 61 -10.68 -0.36 3.97
C HIS A 61 -9.29 -0.79 4.44
N VAL A 62 -9.17 -2.00 4.93
CA VAL A 62 -7.88 -2.63 5.22
C VAL A 62 -7.51 -3.55 4.05
N SER A 63 -6.42 -3.26 3.38
CA SER A 63 -5.85 -4.17 2.40
C SER A 63 -5.16 -5.33 3.12
N VAL A 64 -5.78 -6.52 3.06
CA VAL A 64 -5.35 -7.69 3.83
C VAL A 64 -4.67 -8.70 2.93
N GLY A 65 -3.39 -8.98 3.23
CA GLY A 65 -2.60 -10.02 2.58
C GLY A 65 -2.05 -11.00 3.62
N GLY A 66 -0.87 -10.74 4.16
CA GLY A 66 -0.19 -11.57 5.14
C GLY A 66 -0.52 -11.23 6.59
N LEU A 67 0.28 -11.78 7.52
CA LEU A 67 0.05 -11.71 8.97
C LEU A 67 -0.02 -10.29 9.54
N ASP A 68 0.81 -9.36 9.06
CA ASP A 68 0.84 -8.00 9.57
C ASP A 68 -0.49 -7.27 9.32
N SER A 69 -1.03 -7.38 8.10
CA SER A 69 -2.30 -6.77 7.74
C SER A 69 -3.50 -7.47 8.38
N ILE A 70 -3.42 -8.79 8.62
CA ILE A 70 -4.39 -9.54 9.42
C ILE A 70 -4.39 -9.02 10.86
N THR A 71 -3.21 -8.85 11.45
CA THR A 71 -3.06 -8.30 12.81
C THR A 71 -3.65 -6.89 12.89
N LEU A 72 -3.35 -6.02 11.92
CA LEU A 72 -3.95 -4.68 11.84
C LEU A 72 -5.48 -4.75 11.75
N PHE A 73 -6.02 -5.62 10.91
CA PHE A 73 -7.47 -5.79 10.76
C PHE A 73 -8.14 -6.21 12.07
N ILE A 74 -7.58 -7.19 12.78
CA ILE A 74 -8.08 -7.65 14.08
C ILE A 74 -7.95 -6.54 15.13
N PHE A 75 -6.82 -5.82 15.15
CA PHE A 75 -6.60 -4.70 16.05
C PHE A 75 -7.67 -3.60 15.86
N LEU A 76 -7.93 -3.19 14.62
CA LEU A 76 -8.94 -2.16 14.34
C LEU A 76 -10.34 -2.60 14.80
N LYS A 77 -10.71 -3.86 14.57
CA LYS A 77 -11.96 -4.44 15.10
C LYS A 77 -12.00 -4.40 16.62
N SER A 78 -10.90 -4.70 17.30
CA SER A 78 -10.84 -4.74 18.78
C SER A 78 -11.03 -3.37 19.42
N ILE A 79 -10.67 -2.28 18.73
CA ILE A 79 -10.86 -0.90 19.19
C ILE A 79 -12.14 -0.24 18.66
N GLY A 80 -13.02 -1.02 18.00
CA GLY A 80 -14.34 -0.60 17.54
C GLY A 80 -14.38 0.07 16.16
N ILE A 81 -13.27 0.10 15.42
CA ILE A 81 -13.22 0.63 14.05
C ILE A 81 -13.67 -0.46 13.06
N ARG A 82 -14.78 -0.18 12.35
CA ARG A 82 -15.41 -1.10 11.40
C ARG A 82 -14.93 -0.85 9.97
N ALA A 83 -13.66 -1.09 9.69
CA ALA A 83 -13.13 -1.07 8.34
C ALA A 83 -13.34 -2.43 7.67
N PRO A 84 -13.89 -2.52 6.44
CA PRO A 84 -13.93 -3.77 5.71
C PRO A 84 -12.52 -4.25 5.36
N GLY A 85 -12.28 -5.55 5.46
CA GLY A 85 -11.04 -6.17 5.01
C GLY A 85 -11.18 -6.61 3.55
N ILE A 86 -10.26 -6.20 2.69
CA ILE A 86 -10.25 -6.55 1.27
C ILE A 86 -8.93 -7.21 0.91
N SER A 87 -8.97 -8.37 0.28
CA SER A 87 -7.81 -9.05 -0.30
C SER A 87 -7.93 -9.14 -1.82
N VAL A 88 -6.89 -8.76 -2.53
CA VAL A 88 -6.81 -8.81 -3.99
C VAL A 88 -5.90 -9.91 -4.51
N SER A 89 -5.29 -10.68 -3.59
CA SER A 89 -4.35 -11.74 -3.94
C SER A 89 -4.98 -13.12 -3.77
N TYR A 90 -4.57 -14.05 -4.63
CA TYR A 90 -4.92 -15.47 -4.58
C TYR A 90 -3.67 -16.32 -4.39
N LEU A 91 -2.54 -15.68 -4.11
CA LEU A 91 -1.22 -16.32 -4.05
C LEU A 91 -0.77 -16.58 -2.62
N GLU A 92 -1.58 -16.18 -1.64
CA GLU A 92 -1.32 -16.48 -0.24
C GLU A 92 -1.40 -17.99 0.00
N ASP A 93 -0.62 -18.44 0.96
CA ASP A 93 -0.68 -19.79 1.48
C ASP A 93 -2.11 -20.17 1.90
N SER A 94 -2.44 -21.46 1.80
CA SER A 94 -3.77 -21.96 2.12
C SER A 94 -4.20 -21.68 3.57
N SER A 95 -3.25 -21.60 4.51
CA SER A 95 -3.51 -21.24 5.90
C SER A 95 -3.97 -19.79 6.02
N ILE A 96 -3.34 -18.87 5.31
CA ILE A 96 -3.72 -17.45 5.25
C ILE A 96 -5.11 -17.31 4.61
N GLN A 97 -5.38 -18.03 3.51
CA GLN A 97 -6.68 -18.03 2.85
C GLN A 97 -7.81 -18.50 3.78
N LYS A 98 -7.53 -19.49 4.64
CA LYS A 98 -8.47 -19.96 5.66
C LYS A 98 -8.77 -18.87 6.69
N ILE A 99 -7.75 -18.19 7.19
CA ILE A 99 -7.89 -17.06 8.13
C ILE A 99 -8.71 -15.93 7.49
N HIS A 100 -8.46 -15.58 6.22
CA HIS A 100 -9.24 -14.57 5.51
C HIS A 100 -10.73 -14.93 5.47
N LYS A 101 -11.05 -16.21 5.22
CA LYS A 101 -12.43 -16.69 5.21
C LYS A 101 -13.08 -16.61 6.60
N GLU A 102 -12.36 -17.01 7.64
CA GLU A 102 -12.85 -16.99 9.03
C GLU A 102 -13.10 -15.55 9.52
N LEU A 103 -12.26 -14.60 9.11
CA LEU A 103 -12.39 -13.19 9.46
C LEU A 103 -13.42 -12.43 8.61
N GLY A 104 -13.99 -13.06 7.58
CA GLY A 104 -14.94 -12.42 6.67
C GLY A 104 -14.30 -11.37 5.76
N ILE A 105 -13.02 -11.57 5.38
CA ILE A 105 -12.32 -10.68 4.46
C ILE A 105 -12.83 -10.90 3.05
N GLU A 106 -13.26 -9.81 2.40
CA GLU A 106 -13.70 -9.85 1.00
C GLU A 106 -12.52 -10.14 0.08
N ARG A 107 -12.71 -11.09 -0.83
CA ARG A 107 -11.68 -11.49 -1.80
C ARG A 107 -12.07 -11.03 -3.19
N LEU A 108 -11.38 -10.02 -3.68
CA LEU A 108 -11.55 -9.53 -5.04
C LEU A 108 -10.72 -10.38 -6.02
N LYS A 109 -11.31 -10.70 -7.16
CA LYS A 109 -10.66 -11.39 -8.28
C LYS A 109 -10.46 -10.39 -9.43
N PRO A 110 -9.39 -9.58 -9.40
CA PRO A 110 -9.14 -8.70 -10.53
C PRO A 110 -8.91 -9.54 -11.79
N SER A 111 -9.48 -9.10 -12.90
CA SER A 111 -9.26 -9.68 -14.21
C SER A 111 -8.91 -8.61 -15.22
N VAL A 112 -8.04 -8.94 -16.17
CA VAL A 112 -7.69 -8.08 -17.29
C VAL A 112 -8.52 -8.51 -18.50
N ARG A 113 -9.18 -7.54 -19.16
CA ARG A 113 -9.82 -7.77 -20.47
C ARG A 113 -8.74 -7.67 -21.54
N TYR A 114 -8.72 -8.69 -22.37
CA TYR A 114 -7.82 -8.77 -23.49
C TYR A 114 -8.63 -9.20 -24.73
N ILE A 115 -8.40 -8.53 -25.85
CA ILE A 115 -9.02 -8.88 -27.15
C ILE A 115 -7.90 -9.46 -28.01
N ASP A 116 -8.06 -10.69 -28.45
CA ASP A 116 -7.10 -11.35 -29.33
C ASP A 116 -7.16 -10.82 -30.77
N SER A 117 -6.23 -11.29 -31.60
CA SER A 117 -6.15 -10.89 -33.02
C SER A 117 -7.38 -11.32 -33.84
N ALA A 118 -8.18 -12.24 -33.34
CA ALA A 118 -9.45 -12.67 -33.96
C ALA A 118 -10.65 -11.85 -33.48
N GLY A 119 -10.45 -10.85 -32.61
CA GLY A 119 -11.49 -10.00 -32.05
C GLY A 119 -12.27 -10.64 -30.90
N LYS A 120 -11.84 -11.78 -30.38
CA LYS A 120 -12.48 -12.45 -29.26
C LYS A 120 -12.04 -11.88 -27.94
N GLU A 121 -13.00 -11.57 -27.08
CA GLU A 121 -12.74 -11.07 -25.73
C GLU A 121 -12.38 -12.24 -24.79
N HIS A 122 -11.29 -12.05 -24.03
CA HIS A 122 -10.85 -12.92 -22.97
C HIS A 122 -10.81 -12.15 -21.67
N ARG A 123 -11.05 -12.84 -20.54
CA ARG A 123 -10.83 -12.32 -19.19
C ARG A 123 -9.81 -13.20 -18.51
N TRP A 124 -8.67 -12.63 -18.23
CA TRP A 124 -7.58 -13.29 -17.56
C TRP A 124 -7.50 -12.85 -16.11
N THR A 125 -7.56 -13.81 -15.21
CA THR A 125 -7.24 -13.61 -13.81
C THR A 125 -5.71 -13.66 -13.64
N LYS A 126 -5.23 -13.22 -12.47
CA LYS A 126 -3.80 -13.33 -12.14
C LYS A 126 -3.31 -14.78 -12.21
N GLN A 127 -4.15 -15.74 -11.84
CA GLN A 127 -3.82 -17.16 -11.93
C GLN A 127 -3.66 -17.62 -13.38
N ASP A 128 -4.54 -17.20 -14.27
CA ASP A 128 -4.45 -17.52 -15.70
C ASP A 128 -3.18 -16.96 -16.31
N ILE A 129 -2.81 -15.71 -15.94
CA ILE A 129 -1.58 -15.07 -16.40
C ILE A 129 -0.35 -15.84 -15.90
N ILE A 130 -0.33 -16.26 -14.62
CA ILE A 130 0.77 -17.03 -14.06
C ILE A 130 0.88 -18.40 -14.70
N GLN A 131 -0.25 -19.04 -14.98
CA GLN A 131 -0.28 -20.36 -15.61
C GLN A 131 0.24 -20.31 -17.04
N GLU A 132 -0.08 -19.26 -17.79
CA GLU A 132 0.32 -19.10 -19.19
C GLU A 132 1.75 -18.58 -19.34
N PHE A 133 2.15 -17.57 -18.56
CA PHE A 133 3.43 -16.86 -18.71
C PHE A 133 4.45 -17.17 -17.62
N GLY A 134 4.07 -17.95 -16.63
CA GLY A 134 4.87 -18.18 -15.43
C GLY A 134 4.79 -17.02 -14.41
N PHE A 135 5.41 -17.24 -13.26
CA PHE A 135 5.48 -16.23 -12.21
C PHE A 135 6.32 -15.04 -12.69
N PRO A 136 5.82 -13.80 -12.62
CA PRO A 136 6.63 -12.63 -12.95
C PRO A 136 7.71 -12.47 -11.87
N VAL A 137 8.88 -13.03 -12.11
CA VAL A 137 10.05 -12.93 -11.22
C VAL A 137 10.72 -11.57 -11.44
N LEU A 138 10.00 -10.49 -11.15
CA LEU A 138 10.61 -9.19 -11.01
C LEU A 138 10.97 -9.00 -9.53
N SER A 139 12.26 -9.16 -9.22
CA SER A 139 12.74 -8.72 -7.90
C SER A 139 12.49 -7.22 -7.74
N LYS A 140 12.34 -6.76 -6.49
CA LYS A 140 12.20 -5.32 -6.20
C LYS A 140 13.33 -4.49 -6.81
N GLU A 141 14.53 -5.05 -6.91
CA GLU A 141 15.70 -4.42 -7.49
C GLU A 141 15.60 -4.26 -9.01
N ILE A 142 15.07 -5.26 -9.71
CA ILE A 142 14.83 -5.19 -11.16
C ILE A 142 13.67 -4.23 -11.44
N ALA A 143 12.59 -4.27 -10.65
CA ALA A 143 11.48 -3.33 -10.79
C ALA A 143 11.95 -1.88 -10.60
N ALA A 144 12.76 -1.60 -9.58
CA ALA A 144 13.35 -0.28 -9.36
C ALA A 144 14.25 0.18 -10.52
N LYS A 145 15.06 -0.72 -11.10
CA LYS A 145 15.87 -0.41 -12.29
C LYS A 145 15.02 -0.10 -13.52
N ILE A 146 13.93 -0.85 -13.73
CA ILE A 146 12.99 -0.60 -14.83
C ILE A 146 12.30 0.75 -14.63
N GLU A 147 11.89 1.07 -13.41
CA GLU A 147 11.28 2.36 -13.08
C GLU A 147 12.23 3.53 -13.35
N LEU A 148 13.49 3.41 -12.97
CA LEU A 148 14.53 4.40 -13.27
C LEU A 148 14.78 4.57 -14.78
N LEU A 149 14.64 3.52 -15.57
CA LEU A 149 14.77 3.57 -17.03
C LEU A 149 13.52 4.18 -17.68
N ALA A 150 12.33 3.88 -17.16
CA ALA A 150 11.06 4.41 -17.67
C ALA A 150 10.89 5.91 -17.33
N ASN A 151 11.32 6.30 -16.11
CA ASN A 151 11.20 7.66 -15.58
C ASN A 151 12.59 8.23 -15.22
N PRO A 152 13.43 8.59 -16.22
CA PRO A 152 14.77 9.08 -15.95
C PRO A 152 14.72 10.44 -15.25
N THR A 153 15.27 10.49 -14.04
CA THR A 153 15.50 11.75 -13.32
C THR A 153 16.76 12.43 -13.85
N GLU A 154 16.91 13.75 -13.61
CA GLU A 154 18.14 14.50 -13.97
C GLU A 154 19.43 13.83 -13.46
N LYS A 155 19.35 13.16 -12.29
CA LYS A 155 20.48 12.43 -11.69
C LYS A 155 20.83 11.12 -12.42
N ASN A 156 19.90 10.57 -13.22
CA ASN A 156 20.03 9.26 -13.87
C ASN A 156 20.23 9.35 -15.38
N LYS A 157 20.22 10.57 -15.97
CA LYS A 157 20.41 10.77 -17.42
C LYS A 157 21.77 10.30 -17.93
N THR A 158 22.75 10.21 -17.04
CA THR A 158 24.14 9.79 -17.35
C THR A 158 24.35 8.29 -17.43
N VAL A 159 23.37 7.46 -17.11
CA VAL A 159 23.50 5.98 -17.09
C VAL A 159 23.01 5.32 -18.40
N ARG A 160 22.75 6.12 -19.44
CA ARG A 160 22.45 5.59 -20.79
C ARG A 160 23.75 5.39 -21.58
N HIS A 161 24.41 4.27 -21.33
CA HIS A 161 25.35 3.65 -22.28
C HIS A 161 25.21 2.14 -22.20
#